data_4c1aa7cff8360763ad5219d49ed5cbf2
#
_entry.id   4c1aa7cff8360763ad5219d49ed5cbf2
#
_cell.length_a   1.000
_cell.length_b   1.000
_cell.length_c   1.000
_cell.angle_alpha   90.00
_cell.angle_beta   90.00
_cell.angle_gamma   90.00
#
_symmetry.space_group_name_H-M   'P 1'
#
loop_
_entity.id
_entity.type
_entity.pdbx_description
1 polymer ?
#
loop_
_entity_poly.entity_id
_entity_poly.type
_entity_poly.pdbx_seq_one_letter_code
_entity_poly.pdbx_strand_id
1 'polypeptide(L)'
;QVPFGNRETEGIVVDRVAAPERAGDLKSITKVLSVVPIATTQSLQFIDLVAQHFACNPWDLIRSAIPPRVASVDKDFVSGEPSPQMGSKGAIEFHALAPFTQAHEQLVPLVAAHQKAGSILIVAPDEKDVDLVIASLRSVALSPLKLTAALTREERYRNFLFAMHGSNSIVVGTRSAIFAPIKNLATVIVHKESSHDHYELRSPGWNTRTVALLRSKFQSLKLILTGFSPSIEVSQLIDERKVKYLNSKENVNVKAFTPSEGALLPGRIFGDIKKALAVGPVLFIA
;
A
#
# COMPACT_ATOMS: atom_id res chain seq x y z
N GLN A 1 9.11 15.28 24.18
CA GLN A 1 9.60 16.63 23.89
C GLN A 1 11.07 16.72 24.27
N VAL A 2 11.84 17.39 23.46
CA VAL A 2 13.28 17.62 23.64
C VAL A 2 13.59 19.10 23.41
N PRO A 3 14.54 19.69 24.15
CA PRO A 3 14.99 21.06 23.90
C PRO A 3 15.82 21.11 22.62
N PHE A 4 15.43 21.99 21.69
CA PHE A 4 16.16 22.24 20.44
C PHE A 4 16.38 23.75 20.26
N GLY A 5 17.61 24.22 20.49
CA GLY A 5 17.88 25.64 20.61
C GLY A 5 17.11 26.26 21.77
N ASN A 6 16.34 27.31 21.48
CA ASN A 6 15.48 28.03 22.45
C ASN A 6 14.01 27.53 22.42
N ARG A 7 13.71 26.41 21.75
CA ARG A 7 12.36 25.87 21.63
C ARG A 7 12.32 24.41 22.06
N GLU A 8 11.16 23.95 22.48
CA GLU A 8 10.88 22.52 22.62
C GLU A 8 10.33 21.96 21.32
N THR A 9 10.81 20.77 20.94
CA THR A 9 10.40 20.07 19.73
C THR A 9 9.91 18.68 20.08
N GLU A 10 8.86 18.23 19.41
CA GLU A 10 8.41 16.84 19.50
C GLU A 10 9.31 15.97 18.63
N GLY A 11 9.70 14.83 19.17
CA GLY A 11 10.50 13.82 18.47
C GLY A 11 9.96 12.42 18.72
N ILE A 12 10.46 11.48 17.95
CA ILE A 12 10.20 10.04 18.09
C ILE A 12 11.49 9.39 18.58
N VAL A 13 11.40 8.57 19.64
CA VAL A 13 12.53 7.76 20.09
C VAL A 13 12.70 6.62 19.09
N VAL A 14 13.81 6.65 18.36
CA VAL A 14 14.11 5.63 17.32
C VAL A 14 14.97 4.51 17.89
N ASP A 15 15.85 4.80 18.85
CA ASP A 15 16.73 3.82 19.47
C ASP A 15 17.15 4.26 20.90
N ARG A 16 17.72 3.31 21.66
CA ARG A 16 18.35 3.53 22.96
C ARG A 16 19.73 2.92 22.94
N VAL A 17 20.74 3.75 23.10
CA VAL A 17 22.14 3.33 23.11
C VAL A 17 22.72 3.45 24.53
N ALA A 18 23.68 2.58 24.87
CA ALA A 18 24.33 2.56 26.19
C ALA A 18 25.26 3.76 26.41
N ALA A 19 25.85 4.28 25.31
CA ALA A 19 26.74 5.43 25.35
C ALA A 19 26.50 6.33 24.14
N PRO A 20 26.65 7.67 24.31
CA PRO A 20 26.49 8.60 23.18
C PRO A 20 27.64 8.44 22.16
N GLU A 21 27.32 8.57 20.88
CA GLU A 21 28.32 8.57 19.81
C GLU A 21 29.22 9.84 19.82
N ARG A 22 28.73 10.92 20.43
CA ARG A 22 29.44 12.20 20.52
C ARG A 22 29.70 12.57 21.97
N ALA A 23 30.92 13.00 22.25
CA ALA A 23 31.25 13.61 23.52
C ALA A 23 30.58 14.99 23.63
N GLY A 24 29.99 15.30 24.77
CA GLY A 24 29.36 16.60 25.05
C GLY A 24 28.17 16.47 26.00
N ASP A 25 27.67 17.59 26.46
CA ASP A 25 26.49 17.65 27.33
C ASP A 25 25.23 17.35 26.51
N LEU A 26 24.62 16.20 26.75
CA LEU A 26 23.34 15.83 26.15
C LEU A 26 22.20 16.48 26.93
N LYS A 27 21.30 17.13 26.21
CA LYS A 27 20.06 17.65 26.81
C LYS A 27 19.08 16.50 27.07
N SER A 28 18.54 16.47 28.28
CA SER A 28 17.57 15.46 28.69
C SER A 28 16.23 15.63 27.97
N ILE A 29 15.50 14.52 27.78
CA ILE A 29 14.11 14.54 27.35
C ILE A 29 13.28 15.28 28.40
N THR A 30 12.60 16.35 28.03
CA THR A 30 11.79 17.17 28.93
C THR A 30 10.50 16.48 29.32
N LYS A 31 9.87 15.81 28.37
CA LYS A 31 8.57 15.17 28.61
C LYS A 31 8.32 14.00 27.63
N VAL A 32 7.84 12.90 28.18
CA VAL A 32 7.26 11.80 27.39
C VAL A 32 5.81 12.14 27.10
N LEU A 33 5.44 12.29 25.83
CA LEU A 33 4.10 12.71 25.41
C LEU A 33 3.12 11.53 25.26
N SER A 34 3.62 10.36 24.89
CA SER A 34 2.83 9.14 24.76
C SER A 34 3.62 7.96 25.28
N VAL A 35 2.93 7.06 25.99
CA VAL A 35 3.45 5.76 26.40
C VAL A 35 3.09 4.66 25.39
N VAL A 36 2.18 4.98 24.45
CA VAL A 36 1.79 4.04 23.39
C VAL A 36 2.87 4.05 22.31
N PRO A 37 3.49 2.91 21.98
CA PRO A 37 4.45 2.82 20.89
C PRO A 37 3.77 3.17 19.55
N ILE A 38 4.43 3.99 18.74
CA ILE A 38 3.97 4.40 17.39
C ILE A 38 4.85 3.86 16.27
N ALA A 39 5.89 3.14 16.61
CA ALA A 39 6.78 2.44 15.71
C ALA A 39 7.32 1.19 16.39
N THR A 40 7.67 0.17 15.60
CA THR A 40 8.42 -1.00 16.05
C THR A 40 9.85 -0.92 15.53
N THR A 41 10.79 -1.61 16.16
CA THR A 41 12.17 -1.73 15.65
C THR A 41 12.17 -2.19 14.20
N GLN A 42 11.33 -3.18 13.87
CA GLN A 42 11.21 -3.68 12.50
C GLN A 42 10.68 -2.62 11.53
N SER A 43 9.69 -1.80 11.91
CA SER A 43 9.18 -0.73 11.04
C SER A 43 10.21 0.36 10.80
N LEU A 44 11.03 0.71 11.80
CA LEU A 44 12.11 1.68 11.64
C LEU A 44 13.23 1.12 10.75
N GLN A 45 13.64 -0.13 10.95
CA GLN A 45 14.62 -0.80 10.08
C GLN A 45 14.12 -0.89 8.62
N PHE A 46 12.82 -1.13 8.42
CA PHE A 46 12.25 -1.11 7.09
C PHE A 46 12.29 0.29 6.46
N ILE A 47 11.99 1.34 7.22
CA ILE A 47 12.10 2.73 6.75
C ILE A 47 13.54 3.06 6.37
N ASP A 48 14.52 2.64 7.17
CA ASP A 48 15.95 2.83 6.87
C ASP A 48 16.37 2.11 5.59
N LEU A 49 15.91 0.87 5.39
CA LEU A 49 16.14 0.12 4.15
C LEU A 49 15.58 0.87 2.93
N VAL A 50 14.37 1.39 3.02
CA VAL A 50 13.75 2.17 1.94
C VAL A 50 14.50 3.49 1.73
N ALA A 51 14.90 4.17 2.80
CA ALA A 51 15.68 5.41 2.72
C ALA A 51 17.03 5.19 2.02
N GLN A 52 17.71 4.11 2.32
CA GLN A 52 18.95 3.72 1.62
C GLN A 52 18.70 3.44 0.14
N HIS A 53 17.61 2.71 -0.18
CA HIS A 53 17.26 2.40 -1.58
C HIS A 53 17.00 3.65 -2.43
N PHE A 54 16.32 4.64 -1.86
CA PHE A 54 15.99 5.90 -2.55
C PHE A 54 16.99 7.03 -2.27
N ALA A 55 18.09 6.76 -1.57
CA ALA A 55 19.12 7.74 -1.19
C ALA A 55 18.54 9.00 -0.54
N CYS A 56 17.62 8.83 0.43
CA CYS A 56 16.91 9.91 1.09
C CYS A 56 17.08 9.89 2.61
N ASN A 57 16.63 10.97 3.27
CA ASN A 57 16.64 11.03 4.72
C ASN A 57 15.50 10.15 5.28
N PRO A 58 15.76 9.21 6.20
CA PRO A 58 14.73 8.38 6.84
C PRO A 58 13.59 9.20 7.47
N TRP A 59 13.89 10.39 7.96
CA TRP A 59 12.90 11.28 8.56
C TRP A 59 11.78 11.71 7.60
N ASP A 60 12.07 11.87 6.33
CA ASP A 60 11.06 12.22 5.32
C ASP A 60 10.05 11.09 5.12
N LEU A 61 10.51 9.83 5.22
CA LEU A 61 9.64 8.65 5.19
C LEU A 61 8.89 8.48 6.52
N ILE A 62 9.53 8.69 7.67
CA ILE A 62 8.88 8.64 8.99
C ILE A 62 7.69 9.60 9.06
N ARG A 63 7.87 10.83 8.60
CA ARG A 63 6.79 11.85 8.54
C ARG A 63 5.61 11.43 7.67
N SER A 64 5.87 10.66 6.63
CA SER A 64 4.81 10.11 5.75
C SER A 64 4.15 8.88 6.36
N ALA A 65 4.90 8.07 7.08
CA ALA A 65 4.48 6.79 7.66
C ALA A 65 3.63 6.95 8.92
N ILE A 66 4.04 7.86 9.82
CA ILE A 66 3.44 8.01 11.15
C ILE A 66 2.54 9.26 11.17
N PRO A 67 1.23 9.10 11.41
CA PRO A 67 0.34 10.24 11.51
C PRO A 67 0.65 11.09 12.75
N PRO A 68 0.36 12.41 12.72
CA PRO A 68 0.53 13.27 13.86
C PRO A 68 -0.27 12.77 15.07
N ARG A 69 0.37 12.76 16.24
CA ARG A 69 -0.22 12.35 17.51
C ARG A 69 -1.48 13.13 17.86
N VAL A 70 -2.46 12.44 18.47
CA VAL A 70 -3.66 13.03 19.06
C VAL A 70 -3.77 12.59 20.54
N ALA A 71 -3.65 13.55 21.45
CA ALA A 71 -3.53 13.27 22.88
C ALA A 71 -4.80 12.61 23.49
N SER A 72 -5.99 12.93 22.99
CA SER A 72 -7.24 12.30 23.42
C SER A 72 -7.23 10.81 23.06
N VAL A 73 -6.81 10.47 21.84
CA VAL A 73 -6.74 9.07 21.37
C VAL A 73 -5.77 8.25 22.21
N ASP A 74 -4.58 8.81 22.56
CA ASP A 74 -3.60 8.10 23.38
C ASP A 74 -4.14 7.72 24.76
N LYS A 75 -4.95 8.60 25.37
CA LYS A 75 -5.49 8.37 26.72
C LYS A 75 -6.47 7.22 26.76
N ASP A 76 -7.24 7.07 25.68
CA ASP A 76 -8.32 6.07 25.58
C ASP A 76 -7.82 4.76 24.95
N PHE A 77 -6.59 4.75 24.44
CA PHE A 77 -6.08 3.59 23.72
C PHE A 77 -5.39 2.58 24.66
N VAL A 78 -5.94 1.36 24.67
CA VAL A 78 -5.33 0.23 25.36
C VAL A 78 -4.51 -0.58 24.36
N SER A 79 -3.19 -0.60 24.53
CA SER A 79 -2.31 -1.39 23.68
C SER A 79 -2.51 -2.89 23.93
N GLY A 80 -2.74 -3.64 22.86
CA GLY A 80 -2.71 -5.11 22.92
C GLY A 80 -1.27 -5.63 23.05
N GLU A 81 -1.12 -6.82 23.57
CA GLU A 81 0.20 -7.46 23.66
C GLU A 81 0.82 -7.67 22.25
N PRO A 82 2.15 -7.53 22.14
CA PRO A 82 2.84 -7.86 20.89
C PRO A 82 2.64 -9.36 20.59
N SER A 83 2.16 -9.67 19.40
CA SER A 83 2.09 -11.06 18.93
C SER A 83 3.25 -11.33 17.97
N PRO A 84 3.84 -12.52 17.99
CA PRO A 84 4.89 -12.88 17.04
C PRO A 84 4.35 -12.83 15.61
N GLN A 85 5.13 -12.27 14.69
CA GLN A 85 4.81 -12.30 13.28
C GLN A 85 4.87 -13.74 12.77
N MET A 86 3.77 -14.24 12.27
CA MET A 86 3.76 -15.48 11.51
C MET A 86 4.27 -15.17 10.09
N GLY A 87 5.51 -15.57 9.80
CA GLY A 87 6.06 -15.44 8.46
C GLY A 87 5.24 -16.28 7.47
N SER A 88 4.77 -15.66 6.40
CA SER A 88 4.30 -16.39 5.23
C SER A 88 5.50 -16.66 4.30
N LYS A 89 5.44 -17.71 3.47
CA LYS A 89 6.44 -17.87 2.41
C LYS A 89 6.27 -16.70 1.45
N GLY A 90 7.28 -15.82 1.38
CA GLY A 90 7.29 -14.59 0.60
C GLY A 90 7.19 -14.81 -0.92
N ALA A 91 6.03 -15.22 -1.40
CA ALA A 91 5.74 -15.36 -2.82
C ALA A 91 5.20 -14.05 -3.39
N ILE A 92 5.68 -13.68 -4.58
CA ILE A 92 5.20 -12.50 -5.30
C ILE A 92 4.39 -12.97 -6.50
N GLU A 93 3.16 -12.46 -6.61
CA GLU A 93 2.23 -12.81 -7.67
C GLU A 93 1.66 -11.55 -8.32
N PHE A 94 1.45 -11.60 -9.63
CA PHE A 94 0.62 -10.64 -10.34
C PHE A 94 -0.69 -11.32 -10.75
N HIS A 95 -1.81 -10.75 -10.32
CA HIS A 95 -3.14 -11.20 -10.67
C HIS A 95 -3.74 -10.25 -11.71
N ALA A 96 -3.88 -10.73 -12.94
CA ALA A 96 -4.57 -10.01 -13.98
C ALA A 96 -6.06 -9.86 -13.65
N LEU A 97 -6.55 -8.63 -13.64
CA LEU A 97 -7.95 -8.32 -13.41
C LEU A 97 -8.78 -8.65 -14.66
N ALA A 98 -9.95 -9.21 -14.46
CA ALA A 98 -10.90 -9.47 -15.52
C ALA A 98 -11.51 -8.16 -16.04
N PRO A 99 -11.60 -7.94 -17.36
CA PRO A 99 -11.96 -6.65 -17.94
C PRO A 99 -13.44 -6.28 -17.76
N PHE A 100 -14.32 -7.26 -17.58
CA PHE A 100 -15.76 -7.05 -17.51
C PHE A 100 -16.33 -7.02 -16.08
N THR A 101 -15.49 -7.18 -15.09
CA THR A 101 -15.84 -7.12 -13.67
C THR A 101 -15.16 -5.91 -13.02
N GLN A 102 -15.86 -5.26 -12.08
CA GLN A 102 -15.28 -4.12 -11.38
C GLN A 102 -13.99 -4.51 -10.66
N ALA A 103 -12.92 -3.74 -10.87
CA ALA A 103 -11.60 -4.07 -10.38
C ALA A 103 -11.56 -4.26 -8.84
N HIS A 104 -12.29 -3.43 -8.10
CA HIS A 104 -12.35 -3.46 -6.63
C HIS A 104 -13.10 -4.69 -6.10
N GLU A 105 -14.12 -5.20 -6.82
CA GLU A 105 -14.85 -6.40 -6.42
C GLU A 105 -13.98 -7.65 -6.52
N GLN A 106 -13.04 -7.67 -7.47
CA GLN A 106 -12.12 -8.80 -7.67
C GLN A 106 -11.10 -8.96 -6.53
N LEU A 107 -10.96 -7.97 -5.66
CA LEU A 107 -10.13 -8.09 -4.45
C LEU A 107 -10.80 -8.91 -3.33
N VAL A 108 -12.14 -9.01 -3.32
CA VAL A 108 -12.87 -9.74 -2.28
C VAL A 108 -12.43 -11.20 -2.18
N PRO A 109 -12.39 -11.99 -3.25
CA PRO A 109 -11.91 -13.38 -3.18
C PRO A 109 -10.44 -13.48 -2.80
N LEU A 110 -9.58 -12.51 -3.16
CA LEU A 110 -8.18 -12.48 -2.76
C LEU A 110 -8.05 -12.28 -1.24
N VAL A 111 -8.82 -11.35 -0.68
CA VAL A 111 -8.85 -11.11 0.76
C VAL A 111 -9.36 -12.35 1.49
N ALA A 112 -10.45 -12.96 1.05
CA ALA A 112 -11.02 -14.16 1.63
C ALA A 112 -10.03 -15.34 1.66
N ALA A 113 -9.22 -15.48 0.59
CA ALA A 113 -8.21 -16.54 0.49
C ALA A 113 -7.03 -16.33 1.46
N HIS A 114 -6.70 -15.10 1.81
CA HIS A 114 -5.49 -14.79 2.57
C HIS A 114 -5.72 -14.33 4.02
N GLN A 115 -6.94 -13.91 4.40
CA GLN A 115 -7.22 -13.36 5.75
C GLN A 115 -6.92 -14.34 6.91
N LYS A 116 -6.93 -15.63 6.67
CA LYS A 116 -6.60 -16.64 7.69
C LYS A 116 -5.10 -16.69 8.01
N ALA A 117 -4.25 -16.23 7.11
CA ALA A 117 -2.80 -16.22 7.30
C ALA A 117 -2.32 -15.05 8.20
N GLY A 118 -3.13 -14.03 8.40
CA GLY A 118 -2.81 -12.84 9.19
C GLY A 118 -3.47 -11.60 8.63
N SER A 119 -2.97 -10.43 9.06
CA SER A 119 -3.45 -9.13 8.56
C SER A 119 -3.12 -8.93 7.09
N ILE A 120 -3.98 -8.18 6.41
CA ILE A 120 -3.82 -7.83 5.00
C ILE A 120 -3.74 -6.31 4.87
N LEU A 121 -2.75 -5.83 4.12
CA LEU A 121 -2.66 -4.45 3.67
C LEU A 121 -3.04 -4.36 2.20
N ILE A 122 -4.02 -3.55 1.86
CA ILE A 122 -4.37 -3.20 0.49
C ILE A 122 -3.98 -1.74 0.26
N VAL A 123 -3.10 -1.52 -0.70
CA VAL A 123 -2.70 -0.17 -1.13
C VAL A 123 -3.36 0.11 -2.47
N ALA A 124 -4.30 1.04 -2.46
CA ALA A 124 -5.00 1.52 -3.64
C ALA A 124 -4.36 2.83 -4.16
N PRO A 125 -4.47 3.14 -5.46
CA PRO A 125 -3.81 4.29 -6.05
C PRO A 125 -4.33 5.63 -5.48
N ASP A 126 -5.64 5.76 -5.32
CA ASP A 126 -6.29 6.98 -4.90
C ASP A 126 -7.41 6.75 -3.86
N GLU A 127 -8.01 7.83 -3.39
CA GLU A 127 -9.07 7.81 -2.38
C GLU A 127 -10.36 7.16 -2.89
N LYS A 128 -10.69 7.37 -4.17
CA LYS A 128 -11.88 6.78 -4.80
C LYS A 128 -11.77 5.26 -4.84
N ASP A 129 -10.60 4.74 -5.24
CA ASP A 129 -10.36 3.29 -5.25
C ASP A 129 -10.35 2.72 -3.82
N VAL A 130 -9.82 3.46 -2.82
CA VAL A 130 -9.91 3.05 -1.41
C VAL A 130 -11.37 2.89 -0.98
N ASP A 131 -12.23 3.86 -1.29
CA ASP A 131 -13.64 3.81 -0.89
C ASP A 131 -14.41 2.69 -1.59
N LEU A 132 -14.14 2.46 -2.87
CA LEU A 132 -14.72 1.34 -3.64
C LEU A 132 -14.30 -0.02 -3.08
N VAL A 133 -13.02 -0.21 -2.75
CA VAL A 133 -12.51 -1.44 -2.14
C VAL A 133 -13.16 -1.66 -0.77
N ILE A 134 -13.24 -0.62 0.07
CA ILE A 134 -13.89 -0.70 1.38
C ILE A 134 -15.36 -1.08 1.24
N ALA A 135 -16.09 -0.47 0.30
CA ALA A 135 -17.50 -0.79 0.04
C ALA A 135 -17.68 -2.27 -0.35
N SER A 136 -16.83 -2.78 -1.26
CA SER A 136 -16.87 -4.18 -1.67
C SER A 136 -16.55 -5.15 -0.54
N LEU A 137 -15.61 -4.82 0.34
CA LEU A 137 -15.30 -5.66 1.48
C LEU A 137 -16.43 -5.64 2.52
N ARG A 138 -17.05 -4.49 2.74
CA ARG A 138 -18.20 -4.37 3.66
C ARG A 138 -19.44 -5.11 3.16
N SER A 139 -19.67 -5.20 1.85
CA SER A 139 -20.81 -5.95 1.28
C SER A 139 -20.78 -7.44 1.60
N VAL A 140 -19.61 -7.98 1.96
CA VAL A 140 -19.41 -9.36 2.41
C VAL A 140 -19.11 -9.46 3.91
N ALA A 141 -19.58 -8.50 4.69
CA ALA A 141 -19.46 -8.41 6.16
C ALA A 141 -18.02 -8.36 6.70
N LEU A 142 -17.05 -7.91 5.90
CA LEU A 142 -15.71 -7.60 6.36
C LEU A 142 -15.63 -6.17 6.88
N SER A 143 -14.77 -5.91 7.87
CA SER A 143 -14.61 -4.62 8.52
C SER A 143 -13.20 -4.05 8.30
N PRO A 144 -12.89 -3.49 7.13
CA PRO A 144 -11.58 -2.92 6.86
C PRO A 144 -11.37 -1.61 7.61
N LEU A 145 -10.12 -1.38 8.06
CA LEU A 145 -9.64 -0.12 8.59
C LEU A 145 -9.19 0.77 7.43
N LYS A 146 -9.71 1.97 7.34
CA LYS A 146 -9.25 2.99 6.37
C LYS A 146 -8.02 3.71 6.90
N LEU A 147 -6.98 3.86 6.07
CA LEU A 147 -5.75 4.56 6.44
C LEU A 147 -5.29 5.49 5.30
N THR A 148 -5.90 6.68 5.25
CA THR A 148 -5.65 7.69 4.21
C THR A 148 -5.51 9.08 4.79
N ALA A 149 -5.02 10.03 3.98
CA ALA A 149 -4.89 11.42 4.36
C ALA A 149 -6.24 12.18 4.39
N ALA A 150 -7.30 11.64 3.79
CA ALA A 150 -8.63 12.24 3.77
C ALA A 150 -9.39 12.08 5.11
N LEU A 151 -8.93 11.17 5.97
CA LEU A 151 -9.49 11.03 7.32
C LEU A 151 -9.16 12.26 8.17
N THR A 152 -10.01 12.53 9.16
CA THR A 152 -9.67 13.49 10.22
C THR A 152 -8.38 13.04 10.93
N ARG A 153 -7.67 14.00 11.53
CA ARG A 153 -6.42 13.70 12.25
C ARG A 153 -6.64 12.64 13.36
N GLU A 154 -7.79 12.73 14.04
CA GLU A 154 -8.15 11.80 15.11
C GLU A 154 -8.45 10.39 14.59
N GLU A 155 -9.27 10.25 13.56
CA GLU A 155 -9.59 8.97 12.94
C GLU A 155 -8.37 8.31 12.36
N ARG A 156 -7.52 9.07 11.65
CA ARG A 156 -6.29 8.56 11.06
C ARG A 156 -5.34 8.02 12.12
N TYR A 157 -5.14 8.75 13.22
CA TYR A 157 -4.28 8.33 14.31
C TYR A 157 -4.86 7.11 15.05
N ARG A 158 -6.17 7.10 15.32
CA ARG A 158 -6.88 5.97 15.92
C ARG A 158 -6.77 4.71 15.06
N ASN A 159 -7.03 4.80 13.77
CA ASN A 159 -6.94 3.66 12.85
C ASN A 159 -5.50 3.15 12.73
N PHE A 160 -4.51 4.05 12.73
CA PHE A 160 -3.10 3.68 12.74
C PHE A 160 -2.73 2.86 14.00
N LEU A 161 -3.16 3.29 15.18
CA LEU A 161 -2.93 2.55 16.42
C LEU A 161 -3.66 1.19 16.42
N PHE A 162 -4.89 1.14 15.91
CA PHE A 162 -5.61 -0.14 15.76
C PHE A 162 -4.92 -1.09 14.78
N ALA A 163 -4.37 -0.59 13.69
CA ALA A 163 -3.61 -1.43 12.76
C ALA A 163 -2.34 -1.98 13.41
N MET A 164 -1.67 -1.19 14.25
CA MET A 164 -0.42 -1.56 14.92
C MET A 164 -0.62 -2.48 16.12
N HIS A 165 -1.66 -2.28 16.92
CA HIS A 165 -1.84 -2.94 18.22
C HIS A 165 -3.05 -3.87 18.28
N GLY A 166 -3.96 -3.78 17.34
CA GLY A 166 -5.20 -4.59 17.29
C GLY A 166 -4.96 -6.07 16.97
N SER A 167 -6.05 -6.80 16.79
CA SER A 167 -6.04 -8.15 16.25
C SER A 167 -5.78 -8.13 14.74
N ASN A 168 -5.80 -9.30 14.10
CA ASN A 168 -5.65 -9.38 12.63
C ASN A 168 -6.65 -8.46 11.93
N SER A 169 -6.12 -7.59 11.07
CA SER A 169 -6.86 -6.50 10.44
C SER A 169 -6.75 -6.56 8.93
N ILE A 170 -7.80 -6.09 8.25
CA ILE A 170 -7.73 -5.71 6.84
C ILE A 170 -7.57 -4.19 6.83
N VAL A 171 -6.45 -3.71 6.34
CA VAL A 171 -6.15 -2.27 6.23
C VAL A 171 -6.19 -1.87 4.77
N VAL A 172 -6.95 -0.83 4.44
CA VAL A 172 -7.03 -0.26 3.09
C VAL A 172 -6.57 1.18 3.14
N GLY A 173 -5.62 1.53 2.32
CA GLY A 173 -5.10 2.90 2.31
C GLY A 173 -4.45 3.28 0.99
N THR A 174 -4.01 4.53 0.91
CA THR A 174 -3.24 5.05 -0.20
C THR A 174 -1.73 4.84 0.03
N ARG A 175 -0.89 5.35 -0.86
CA ARG A 175 0.58 5.16 -0.89
C ARG A 175 1.25 5.07 0.49
N SER A 176 1.01 6.04 1.37
CA SER A 176 1.68 6.11 2.67
C SER A 176 1.36 4.93 3.60
N ALA A 177 0.23 4.23 3.39
CA ALA A 177 -0.13 3.06 4.18
C ALA A 177 0.88 1.91 4.02
N ILE A 178 1.69 1.91 2.95
CA ILE A 178 2.74 0.90 2.73
C ILE A 178 3.79 0.88 3.87
N PHE A 179 3.92 1.94 4.63
CA PHE A 179 4.85 2.03 5.77
C PHE A 179 4.21 1.70 7.12
N ALA A 180 2.88 1.57 7.20
CA ALA A 180 2.19 1.36 8.46
C ALA A 180 2.65 0.05 9.15
N PRO A 181 3.00 0.09 10.46
CA PRO A 181 3.40 -1.10 11.22
C PRO A 181 2.16 -1.92 11.61
N ILE A 182 1.67 -2.73 10.69
CA ILE A 182 0.46 -3.53 10.89
C ILE A 182 0.81 -4.82 11.63
N LYS A 183 0.10 -5.09 12.74
CA LYS A 183 0.28 -6.30 13.54
C LYS A 183 -0.07 -7.55 12.74
N ASN A 184 0.78 -8.58 12.81
CA ASN A 184 0.60 -9.86 12.11
C ASN A 184 0.38 -9.70 10.60
N LEU A 185 1.02 -8.72 9.97
CA LEU A 185 0.92 -8.54 8.52
C LEU A 185 1.45 -9.78 7.79
N ALA A 186 0.61 -10.42 6.98
CA ALA A 186 0.96 -11.60 6.20
C ALA A 186 0.92 -11.34 4.70
N THR A 187 0.04 -10.45 4.25
CA THR A 187 -0.16 -10.19 2.81
C THR A 187 -0.24 -8.69 2.53
N VAL A 188 0.45 -8.28 1.49
CA VAL A 188 0.32 -6.93 0.89
C VAL A 188 -0.27 -7.07 -0.50
N ILE A 189 -1.31 -6.29 -0.79
CA ILE A 189 -1.94 -6.20 -2.11
C ILE A 189 -1.73 -4.78 -2.62
N VAL A 190 -1.07 -4.62 -3.77
CA VAL A 190 -0.99 -3.33 -4.49
C VAL A 190 -2.01 -3.38 -5.62
N HIS A 191 -3.09 -2.62 -5.44
CA HIS A 191 -4.20 -2.58 -6.40
C HIS A 191 -3.90 -1.63 -7.55
N LYS A 192 -4.11 -2.08 -8.81
CA LYS A 192 -3.78 -1.33 -10.03
C LYS A 192 -2.33 -0.81 -10.01
N GLU A 193 -1.36 -1.72 -9.84
CA GLU A 193 0.04 -1.42 -9.54
C GLU A 193 0.72 -0.49 -10.55
N SER A 194 0.23 -0.46 -11.79
CA SER A 194 0.73 0.39 -12.88
C SER A 194 0.20 1.83 -12.83
N SER A 195 -0.74 2.16 -11.91
CA SER A 195 -1.27 3.52 -11.79
C SER A 195 -0.18 4.54 -11.42
N HIS A 196 -0.23 5.72 -12.06
CA HIS A 196 0.64 6.84 -11.74
C HIS A 196 0.45 7.35 -10.30
N ASP A 197 -0.74 7.18 -9.71
CA ASP A 197 -1.02 7.61 -8.35
C ASP A 197 -0.26 6.81 -7.29
N HIS A 198 0.41 5.74 -7.67
CA HIS A 198 1.36 5.02 -6.82
C HIS A 198 2.74 5.71 -6.70
N TYR A 199 2.98 6.78 -7.44
CA TYR A 199 4.20 7.58 -7.32
C TYR A 199 4.03 8.72 -6.32
N GLU A 200 4.98 8.87 -5.41
CA GLU A 200 5.14 10.08 -4.60
C GLU A 200 6.01 11.06 -5.38
N LEU A 201 5.41 12.17 -5.83
CA LEU A 201 6.09 13.17 -6.65
C LEU A 201 6.96 14.14 -5.83
N ARG A 202 6.69 14.23 -4.51
CA ARG A 202 7.51 15.06 -3.61
C ARG A 202 8.78 14.31 -3.23
N SER A 203 9.86 15.08 -3.00
CA SER A 203 11.07 14.49 -2.44
C SER A 203 10.75 13.70 -1.15
N PRO A 204 11.26 12.46 -1.04
CA PRO A 204 12.34 11.84 -1.81
C PRO A 204 11.91 11.15 -3.12
N GLY A 205 10.66 11.18 -3.50
CA GLY A 205 10.14 10.50 -4.70
C GLY A 205 10.28 8.98 -4.63
N TRP A 206 9.18 8.25 -4.45
CA TRP A 206 9.20 6.80 -4.36
C TRP A 206 7.93 6.21 -4.97
N ASN A 207 7.97 4.93 -5.30
CA ASN A 207 6.85 4.21 -5.87
C ASN A 207 6.39 3.10 -4.94
N THR A 208 5.07 2.99 -4.74
CA THR A 208 4.44 1.98 -3.86
C THR A 208 4.85 0.56 -4.23
N ARG A 209 4.88 0.20 -5.51
CA ARG A 209 5.28 -1.13 -5.98
C ARG A 209 6.70 -1.47 -5.53
N THR A 210 7.66 -0.56 -5.74
CA THR A 210 9.05 -0.75 -5.33
C THR A 210 9.16 -0.92 -3.82
N VAL A 211 8.47 -0.09 -3.04
CA VAL A 211 8.45 -0.20 -1.58
C VAL A 211 7.78 -1.51 -1.14
N ALA A 212 6.71 -1.95 -1.81
CA ALA A 212 6.04 -3.23 -1.53
C ALA A 212 6.95 -4.44 -1.81
N LEU A 213 7.74 -4.41 -2.89
CA LEU A 213 8.75 -5.42 -3.21
C LEU A 213 9.84 -5.50 -2.11
N LEU A 214 10.35 -4.34 -1.68
CA LEU A 214 11.31 -4.26 -0.58
C LEU A 214 10.70 -4.80 0.72
N ARG A 215 9.45 -4.43 1.03
CA ARG A 215 8.73 -4.87 2.23
C ARG A 215 8.50 -6.37 2.23
N SER A 216 8.03 -6.92 1.11
CA SER A 216 7.80 -8.36 0.95
C SER A 216 9.08 -9.17 1.21
N LYS A 217 10.22 -8.72 0.66
CA LYS A 217 11.51 -9.35 0.88
C LYS A 217 12.00 -9.21 2.33
N PHE A 218 11.90 -8.01 2.88
CA PHE A 218 12.38 -7.70 4.24
C PHE A 218 11.61 -8.45 5.33
N GLN A 219 10.29 -8.55 5.19
CA GLN A 219 9.41 -9.18 6.17
C GLN A 219 8.95 -10.61 5.78
N SER A 220 9.41 -11.14 4.64
CA SER A 220 8.99 -12.45 4.08
C SER A 220 7.47 -12.53 3.88
N LEU A 221 6.83 -11.45 3.37
CA LEU A 221 5.39 -11.36 3.17
C LEU A 221 4.97 -11.87 1.80
N LYS A 222 3.74 -12.36 1.70
CA LYS A 222 3.06 -12.54 0.42
C LYS A 222 2.80 -11.17 -0.20
N LEU A 223 3.22 -10.97 -1.45
CA LEU A 223 2.91 -9.77 -2.23
C LEU A 223 2.04 -10.13 -3.43
N ILE A 224 0.91 -9.46 -3.54
CA ILE A 224 -0.01 -9.57 -4.67
C ILE A 224 -0.06 -8.20 -5.36
N LEU A 225 0.33 -8.18 -6.61
CA LEU A 225 0.18 -7.05 -7.50
C LEU A 225 -1.06 -7.29 -8.36
N THR A 226 -1.91 -6.30 -8.56
CA THR A 226 -3.07 -6.44 -9.43
C THR A 226 -3.13 -5.34 -10.47
N GLY A 227 -3.69 -5.66 -11.63
CA GLY A 227 -3.89 -4.73 -12.74
C GLY A 227 -4.53 -5.43 -13.93
N PHE A 228 -5.03 -4.69 -14.91
CA PHE A 228 -5.52 -5.29 -16.16
C PHE A 228 -4.35 -5.82 -17.00
N SER A 229 -3.22 -5.16 -16.94
CA SER A 229 -1.93 -5.60 -17.48
C SER A 229 -0.82 -5.23 -16.49
N PRO A 230 0.28 -5.98 -16.44
CA PRO A 230 1.42 -5.61 -15.62
C PRO A 230 2.10 -4.36 -16.20
N SER A 231 2.72 -3.56 -15.34
CA SER A 231 3.66 -2.51 -15.76
C SER A 231 4.90 -3.13 -16.43
N ILE A 232 5.68 -2.31 -17.12
CA ILE A 232 6.92 -2.76 -17.77
C ILE A 232 7.86 -3.41 -16.75
N GLU A 233 8.01 -2.81 -15.58
CA GLU A 233 8.88 -3.32 -14.51
C GLU A 233 8.38 -4.66 -13.96
N VAL A 234 7.06 -4.82 -13.80
CA VAL A 234 6.49 -6.11 -13.35
C VAL A 234 6.58 -7.15 -14.46
N SER A 235 6.40 -6.77 -15.73
CA SER A 235 6.60 -7.67 -16.87
C SER A 235 8.02 -8.22 -16.90
N GLN A 236 9.02 -7.38 -16.69
CA GLN A 236 10.41 -7.82 -16.57
C GLN A 236 10.59 -8.83 -15.42
N LEU A 237 10.00 -8.57 -14.25
CA LEU A 237 10.08 -9.50 -13.11
C LEU A 237 9.37 -10.84 -13.39
N ILE A 238 8.31 -10.83 -14.21
CA ILE A 238 7.62 -12.05 -14.67
C ILE A 238 8.54 -12.84 -15.60
N ASP A 239 9.16 -12.19 -16.58
CA ASP A 239 10.10 -12.81 -17.52
C ASP A 239 11.32 -13.42 -16.78
N GLU A 240 11.80 -12.74 -15.75
CA GLU A 240 12.86 -13.22 -14.85
C GLU A 240 12.37 -14.30 -13.85
N ARG A 241 11.11 -14.72 -13.89
CA ARG A 241 10.48 -15.70 -12.98
C ARG A 241 10.54 -15.31 -11.49
N LYS A 242 10.68 -14.03 -11.20
CA LYS A 242 10.62 -13.47 -9.82
C LYS A 242 9.20 -13.18 -9.38
N VAL A 243 8.29 -12.97 -10.32
CA VAL A 243 6.85 -12.76 -10.10
C VAL A 243 6.08 -13.82 -10.88
N LYS A 244 5.15 -14.51 -10.21
CA LYS A 244 4.26 -15.47 -10.85
C LYS A 244 3.08 -14.73 -11.47
N TYR A 245 2.88 -14.85 -12.78
CA TYR A 245 1.71 -14.30 -13.46
C TYR A 245 0.51 -15.24 -13.34
N LEU A 246 -0.63 -14.69 -12.93
CA LEU A 246 -1.92 -15.39 -12.85
C LEU A 246 -2.92 -14.65 -13.73
N ASN A 247 -3.31 -15.31 -14.82
CA ASN A 247 -4.24 -14.75 -15.79
C ASN A 247 -5.66 -14.66 -15.23
N SER A 248 -6.45 -13.72 -15.75
CA SER A 248 -7.88 -13.70 -15.50
C SER A 248 -8.54 -14.89 -16.20
N LYS A 249 -9.68 -15.35 -15.67
CA LYS A 249 -10.45 -16.44 -16.30
C LYS A 249 -11.29 -15.96 -17.49
N GLU A 250 -11.39 -14.66 -17.68
CA GLU A 250 -12.19 -14.06 -18.74
C GLU A 250 -11.34 -13.82 -20.00
N ASN A 251 -11.84 -14.26 -21.14
CA ASN A 251 -11.21 -14.03 -22.43
C ASN A 251 -11.81 -12.80 -23.11
N VAL A 252 -10.96 -11.88 -23.52
CA VAL A 252 -11.34 -10.76 -24.39
C VAL A 252 -11.28 -11.23 -25.85
N ASN A 253 -12.35 -11.03 -26.61
CA ASN A 253 -12.32 -11.30 -28.04
C ASN A 253 -11.57 -10.16 -28.75
N VAL A 254 -10.34 -10.43 -29.16
CA VAL A 254 -9.47 -9.46 -29.83
C VAL A 254 -9.45 -9.79 -31.33
N LYS A 255 -9.78 -8.78 -32.15
CA LYS A 255 -9.64 -8.85 -33.61
C LYS A 255 -8.54 -7.87 -34.03
N ALA A 256 -7.51 -8.38 -34.67
CA ALA A 256 -6.44 -7.56 -35.24
C ALA A 256 -6.75 -7.28 -36.72
N PHE A 257 -6.55 -6.04 -37.14
CA PHE A 257 -6.72 -5.60 -38.52
C PHE A 257 -5.44 -4.92 -39.01
N THR A 258 -5.03 -5.24 -40.22
CA THR A 258 -3.93 -4.52 -40.87
C THR A 258 -4.40 -3.12 -41.28
N PRO A 259 -3.68 -2.05 -40.93
CA PRO A 259 -4.02 -0.70 -41.38
C PRO A 259 -4.04 -0.64 -42.94
N SER A 260 -5.01 0.07 -43.52
CA SER A 260 -5.00 0.43 -44.91
C SER A 260 -4.34 1.80 -45.07
N GLU A 261 -3.49 1.98 -46.10
CA GLU A 261 -2.87 3.28 -46.37
C GLU A 261 -3.93 4.39 -46.48
N GLY A 262 -3.73 5.48 -45.73
CA GLY A 262 -4.59 6.67 -45.77
C GLY A 262 -5.94 6.54 -45.02
N ALA A 263 -6.26 5.41 -44.42
CA ALA A 263 -7.49 5.25 -43.63
C ALA A 263 -7.21 5.18 -42.14
N LEU A 264 -7.83 6.05 -41.36
CA LEU A 264 -7.76 6.03 -39.88
C LEU A 264 -8.32 4.72 -39.31
N LEU A 265 -9.35 4.18 -39.97
CA LEU A 265 -10.01 2.91 -39.61
C LEU A 265 -10.12 2.03 -40.84
N PRO A 266 -9.65 0.78 -40.78
CA PRO A 266 -9.86 -0.18 -41.90
C PRO A 266 -11.35 -0.39 -42.17
N GLY A 267 -11.76 -0.38 -43.46
CA GLY A 267 -13.17 -0.52 -43.82
C GLY A 267 -13.87 -1.78 -43.28
N ARG A 268 -13.10 -2.85 -43.04
CA ARG A 268 -13.59 -4.11 -42.46
C ARG A 268 -14.10 -3.97 -41.02
N ILE A 269 -13.65 -2.96 -40.28
CA ILE A 269 -14.03 -2.73 -38.88
C ILE A 269 -15.46 -2.16 -38.77
N PHE A 270 -15.99 -1.46 -39.79
CA PHE A 270 -17.29 -0.80 -39.70
C PHE A 270 -18.46 -1.76 -39.44
N GLY A 271 -18.39 -2.98 -39.96
CA GLY A 271 -19.39 -4.01 -39.68
C GLY A 271 -19.43 -4.42 -38.20
N ASP A 272 -18.26 -4.55 -37.57
CA ASP A 272 -18.13 -4.88 -36.15
C ASP A 272 -18.53 -3.69 -35.27
N ILE A 273 -18.19 -2.46 -35.68
CA ILE A 273 -18.62 -1.24 -34.98
C ILE A 273 -20.15 -1.11 -34.99
N LYS A 274 -20.82 -1.34 -36.15
CA LYS A 274 -22.28 -1.30 -36.22
C LYS A 274 -22.93 -2.35 -35.30
N LYS A 275 -22.38 -3.56 -35.24
CA LYS A 275 -22.87 -4.61 -34.34
C LYS A 275 -22.67 -4.22 -32.87
N ALA A 276 -21.53 -3.66 -32.52
CA ALA A 276 -21.26 -3.22 -31.18
C ALA A 276 -22.15 -2.05 -30.73
N LEU A 277 -22.38 -1.07 -31.61
CA LEU A 277 -23.29 0.06 -31.38
C LEU A 277 -24.75 -0.36 -31.16
N ALA A 278 -25.18 -1.49 -31.70
CA ALA A 278 -26.51 -2.04 -31.44
C ALA A 278 -26.66 -2.60 -30.02
N VAL A 279 -25.53 -2.88 -29.32
CA VAL A 279 -25.50 -3.45 -27.98
C VAL A 279 -25.14 -2.38 -26.92
N GLY A 280 -24.29 -1.41 -27.29
CA GLY A 280 -23.82 -0.39 -26.33
C GLY A 280 -22.85 0.64 -26.96
N PRO A 281 -22.30 1.55 -26.16
CA PRO A 281 -21.38 2.56 -26.66
C PRO A 281 -20.05 1.93 -27.12
N VAL A 282 -19.43 2.55 -28.13
CA VAL A 282 -18.14 2.14 -28.68
C VAL A 282 -17.11 3.25 -28.39
N LEU A 283 -15.99 2.88 -27.75
CA LEU A 283 -14.89 3.79 -27.46
C LEU A 283 -13.81 3.64 -28.54
N PHE A 284 -13.39 4.77 -29.09
CA PHE A 284 -12.22 4.87 -29.96
C PHE A 284 -11.08 5.52 -29.19
N ILE A 285 -9.91 4.90 -29.23
CA ILE A 285 -8.67 5.46 -28.68
C ILE A 285 -7.70 5.59 -29.84
N ALA A 286 -7.29 6.83 -30.16
CA ALA A 286 -6.34 7.16 -31.23
C ALA A 286 -5.00 7.61 -30.66
#